data_c72d51627fd01771bdf45dc7208168f9
#
_entry.id   c72d51627fd01771bdf45dc7208168f9
#
_cell.length_a   1.000
_cell.length_b   1.000
_cell.length_c   1.000
_cell.angle_alpha   90.00
_cell.angle_beta   90.00
_cell.angle_gamma   90.00
#
_symmetry.space_group_name_H-M   'P 1'
#
loop_
_entity.id
_entity.type
_entity.pdbx_description
1 polymer ?
#
loop_
_entity_poly.entity_id
_entity_poly.type
_entity_poly.pdbx_seq_one_letter_code
_entity_poly.pdbx_strand_id
1 'polypeptide(L)'
;ATRAKDNLVILMFNNTVGGQDDLVFDGGSLVVSQQGHLISLGKAFEEDLIVSDLNLEDVRHDRLKNPRNRQRTLETKLNGKPLTVISSAGITRSLNKGACRKKLDIRENPFLLRAIHEEYHPYEEVYSALKLGLSDYVRKNDFRKVVIGISGGIDSALTTTLAVDAI
;
A
#
# COMPACT_ATOMS: atom_id res chain seq x y z
N ALA A 1 -1.16 11.61 0.48
CA ALA A 1 -2.15 12.53 1.03
C ALA A 1 -2.52 13.64 0.05
N THR A 2 -1.58 14.48 -0.41
CA THR A 2 -1.84 15.65 -1.27
C THR A 2 -2.57 15.29 -2.57
N ARG A 3 -2.10 14.29 -3.30
CA ARG A 3 -2.75 13.87 -4.56
C ARG A 3 -4.18 13.36 -4.38
N ALA A 4 -4.48 12.68 -3.27
CA ALA A 4 -5.83 12.23 -2.95
C ALA A 4 -6.75 13.42 -2.71
N LYS A 5 -6.29 14.41 -1.94
CA LYS A 5 -7.02 15.64 -1.61
C LYS A 5 -7.25 16.53 -2.82
N ASP A 6 -6.23 16.76 -3.64
CA ASP A 6 -6.31 17.65 -4.81
C ASP A 6 -7.29 17.12 -5.86
N ASN A 7 -7.39 15.81 -5.99
CA ASN A 7 -8.26 15.17 -6.97
C ASN A 7 -9.59 14.67 -6.36
N LEU A 8 -9.79 14.81 -5.06
CA LEU A 8 -10.94 14.27 -4.32
C LEU A 8 -11.20 12.81 -4.67
N VAL A 9 -10.18 11.99 -4.48
CA VAL A 9 -10.22 10.54 -4.74
C VAL A 9 -9.72 9.77 -3.52
N ILE A 10 -10.25 8.58 -3.32
CA ILE A 10 -9.59 7.60 -2.47
C ILE A 10 -8.38 7.09 -3.26
N LEU A 11 -7.23 7.10 -2.64
CA LEU A 11 -5.99 6.62 -3.23
C LEU A 11 -5.59 5.33 -2.53
N MET A 12 -5.47 4.27 -3.30
CA MET A 12 -4.86 3.02 -2.86
C MET A 12 -3.50 2.89 -3.53
N PHE A 13 -2.46 2.83 -2.73
CA PHE A 13 -1.10 2.60 -3.18
C PHE A 13 -0.68 1.21 -2.75
N ASN A 14 -0.39 0.38 -3.73
CA ASN A 14 0.14 -0.96 -3.52
C ASN A 14 1.61 -0.97 -3.90
N ASN A 15 2.47 -1.34 -2.94
CA ASN A 15 3.90 -1.45 -3.14
C ASN A 15 4.35 -2.91 -3.02
N THR A 16 5.45 -3.22 -3.68
CA THR A 16 6.08 -4.53 -3.63
C THR A 16 6.90 -4.68 -2.36
N VAL A 17 7.07 -5.90 -1.87
CA VAL A 17 8.02 -6.25 -0.82
C VAL A 17 9.10 -7.14 -1.43
N GLY A 18 10.35 -6.86 -1.14
CA GLY A 18 11.47 -7.71 -1.54
C GLY A 18 12.69 -6.95 -2.02
N GLY A 19 13.81 -7.66 -2.10
CA GLY A 19 15.06 -7.18 -2.69
C GLY A 19 15.20 -7.60 -4.14
N GLN A 20 15.68 -6.71 -4.99
CA GLN A 20 16.05 -7.03 -6.37
C GLN A 20 17.25 -6.18 -6.79
N ASP A 21 18.35 -6.85 -7.08
CA ASP A 21 19.62 -6.20 -7.36
C ASP A 21 20.01 -5.22 -6.23
N ASP A 22 20.21 -3.96 -6.55
CA ASP A 22 20.55 -2.89 -5.59
C ASP A 22 19.33 -2.23 -4.94
N LEU A 23 18.11 -2.71 -5.24
CA LEU A 23 16.88 -2.12 -4.75
C LEU A 23 16.21 -2.99 -3.69
N VAL A 24 15.70 -2.34 -2.65
CA VAL A 24 14.84 -2.97 -1.65
C VAL A 24 13.49 -2.25 -1.66
N PHE A 25 12.43 -3.02 -1.88
CA PHE A 25 11.07 -2.56 -1.83
C PHE A 25 10.49 -2.86 -0.45
N ASP A 26 10.13 -1.82 0.25
CA ASP A 26 9.73 -1.85 1.65
C ASP A 26 8.27 -2.27 1.90
N GLY A 27 7.47 -2.38 0.85
CA GLY A 27 6.04 -2.61 1.03
C GLY A 27 5.33 -1.34 1.49
N GLY A 28 4.79 -1.34 2.71
CA GLY A 28 4.12 -0.16 3.26
C GLY A 28 2.95 0.32 2.40
N SER A 29 2.22 -0.61 1.79
CA SER A 29 1.02 -0.31 1.02
C SER A 29 0.01 0.46 1.84
N LEU A 30 -0.73 1.40 1.26
CA LEU A 30 -1.58 2.30 2.03
C LEU A 30 -2.87 2.67 1.32
N VAL A 31 -3.86 3.05 2.13
CA VAL A 31 -5.13 3.61 1.66
C VAL A 31 -5.33 4.99 2.29
N VAL A 32 -5.59 5.98 1.44
CA VAL A 32 -5.80 7.37 1.85
C VAL A 32 -7.18 7.85 1.39
N SER A 33 -7.90 8.54 2.26
CA SER A 33 -9.20 9.13 1.95
C SER A 33 -9.08 10.30 0.98
N GLN A 34 -10.21 10.70 0.41
CA GLN A 34 -10.30 11.90 -0.45
C GLN A 34 -9.97 13.21 0.29
N GLN A 35 -9.92 13.18 1.60
CA GLN A 35 -9.51 14.33 2.44
C GLN A 35 -8.01 14.29 2.76
N GLY A 36 -7.31 13.24 2.35
CA GLY A 36 -5.89 13.06 2.60
C GLY A 36 -5.56 12.38 3.93
N HIS A 37 -6.55 11.81 4.62
CA HIS A 37 -6.33 11.07 5.85
C HIS A 37 -5.94 9.64 5.54
N LEU A 38 -4.95 9.11 6.26
CA LEU A 38 -4.56 7.72 6.19
C LEU A 38 -5.69 6.85 6.80
N ILE A 39 -6.20 5.90 6.01
CA ILE A 39 -7.22 4.95 6.43
C ILE A 39 -6.58 3.66 6.91
N SER A 40 -5.62 3.16 6.13
CA SER A 40 -4.91 1.92 6.44
C SER A 40 -3.48 2.00 5.94
N LEU A 41 -2.58 1.37 6.68
CA LEU A 41 -1.17 1.22 6.32
C LEU A 41 -0.79 -0.25 6.54
N GLY A 42 -0.19 -0.84 5.53
CA GLY A 42 0.36 -2.19 5.61
C GLY A 42 1.69 -2.23 6.33
N LYS A 43 2.13 -3.43 6.64
CA LYS A 43 3.43 -3.68 7.22
C LYS A 43 4.54 -3.27 6.26
N ALA A 44 5.65 -2.82 6.83
CA ALA A 44 6.88 -2.65 6.08
C ALA A 44 7.71 -3.95 6.15
N PHE A 45 8.44 -4.25 5.07
CA PHE A 45 9.35 -5.39 4.92
C PHE A 45 8.71 -6.78 5.04
N GLU A 46 7.39 -6.86 5.09
CA GLU A 46 6.63 -8.12 5.13
C GLU A 46 5.48 -8.09 4.14
N GLU A 47 5.13 -9.27 3.61
CA GLU A 47 3.90 -9.41 2.82
C GLU A 47 2.68 -9.18 3.71
N ASP A 48 1.73 -8.36 3.25
CA ASP A 48 0.52 -8.06 4.00
C ASP A 48 -0.70 -7.96 3.09
N LEU A 49 -1.86 -8.23 3.65
CA LEU A 49 -3.16 -8.04 3.01
C LEU A 49 -3.96 -6.98 3.75
N ILE A 50 -4.11 -5.82 3.14
CA ILE A 50 -4.89 -4.72 3.70
C ILE A 50 -6.33 -4.84 3.23
N VAL A 51 -7.25 -4.87 4.18
CA VAL A 51 -8.69 -4.83 3.93
C VAL A 51 -9.25 -3.55 4.53
N SER A 52 -9.96 -2.75 3.74
CA SER A 52 -10.54 -1.48 4.19
C SER A 52 -11.94 -1.30 3.64
N ASP A 53 -12.85 -0.84 4.49
CA ASP A 53 -14.17 -0.41 4.08
C ASP A 53 -14.14 1.07 3.69
N LEU A 54 -14.67 1.37 2.51
CA LEU A 54 -14.60 2.70 1.92
C LEU A 54 -15.99 3.22 1.60
N ASN A 55 -16.32 4.42 2.09
CA ASN A 55 -17.57 5.08 1.77
C ASN A 55 -17.43 5.94 0.50
N LEU A 56 -17.89 5.44 -0.62
CA LEU A 56 -17.85 6.15 -1.90
C LEU A 56 -18.85 7.32 -1.99
N GLU A 57 -19.89 7.33 -1.17
CA GLU A 57 -20.85 8.43 -1.16
C GLU A 57 -20.22 9.71 -0.60
N ASP A 58 -19.30 9.61 0.36
CA ASP A 58 -18.55 10.75 0.88
C ASP A 58 -17.70 11.41 -0.22
N VAL A 59 -17.04 10.60 -1.04
CA VAL A 59 -16.28 11.08 -2.19
C VAL A 59 -17.17 11.83 -3.18
N ARG A 60 -18.34 11.24 -3.48
CA ARG A 60 -19.32 11.85 -4.38
C ARG A 60 -19.82 13.19 -3.83
N HIS A 61 -20.11 13.23 -2.56
CA HIS A 61 -20.57 14.43 -1.87
C HIS A 61 -19.54 15.55 -1.89
N ASP A 62 -18.28 15.23 -1.56
CA ASP A 62 -17.17 16.18 -1.57
C ASP A 62 -16.92 16.73 -2.98
N ARG A 63 -17.00 15.87 -4.01
CA ARG A 63 -16.89 16.30 -5.41
C ARG A 63 -18.01 17.23 -5.86
N LEU A 64 -19.25 16.98 -5.41
CA LEU A 64 -20.40 17.83 -5.74
C LEU A 64 -20.30 19.19 -5.07
N LYS A 65 -19.74 19.27 -3.87
CA LYS A 65 -19.53 20.53 -3.15
C LYS A 65 -18.41 21.38 -3.73
N ASN A 66 -17.42 20.77 -4.41
CA ASN A 66 -16.25 21.47 -4.89
C ASN A 66 -16.55 22.22 -6.21
N PRO A 67 -16.46 23.57 -6.21
CA PRO A 67 -16.76 24.37 -7.41
C PRO A 67 -15.83 24.06 -8.59
N ARG A 68 -14.54 23.78 -8.33
CA ARG A 68 -13.56 23.44 -9.36
C ARG A 68 -13.93 22.18 -10.13
N ASN A 69 -14.40 21.15 -9.42
CA ASN A 69 -14.84 19.92 -10.06
C ASN A 69 -16.09 20.11 -10.90
N ARG A 70 -17.00 20.97 -10.46
CA ARG A 70 -18.19 21.31 -11.24
C ARG A 70 -17.81 21.99 -12.56
N GLN A 71 -16.92 22.97 -12.50
CA GLN A 71 -16.42 23.68 -13.69
C GLN A 71 -15.70 22.72 -14.64
N ARG A 72 -14.78 21.90 -14.13
CA ARG A 72 -14.05 20.90 -14.92
C ARG A 72 -14.98 19.88 -15.58
N THR A 73 -16.03 19.44 -14.90
CA THR A 73 -17.05 18.54 -15.46
C THR A 73 -17.82 19.20 -16.60
N LEU A 74 -18.15 20.49 -16.46
CA LEU A 74 -18.80 21.25 -17.52
C LEU A 74 -17.88 21.44 -18.74
N GLU A 75 -16.62 21.80 -18.52
CA GLU A 75 -15.62 21.94 -19.59
C GLU A 75 -15.39 20.61 -20.34
N THR A 76 -15.31 19.50 -19.60
CA THR A 76 -15.18 18.17 -20.21
C THR A 76 -16.41 17.78 -21.01
N LYS A 77 -17.60 18.14 -20.57
CA LYS A 77 -18.83 17.89 -21.31
C LYS A 77 -18.96 18.75 -22.56
N LEU A 78 -18.47 19.98 -22.53
CA LEU A 78 -18.57 20.93 -23.64
C LEU A 78 -17.45 20.73 -24.68
N ASN A 79 -16.23 20.43 -24.24
CA ASN A 79 -15.03 20.40 -25.09
C ASN A 79 -14.31 19.04 -25.08
N GLY A 80 -14.79 18.08 -24.30
CA GLY A 80 -14.14 16.79 -24.14
C GLY A 80 -14.37 15.86 -25.33
N LYS A 81 -13.31 15.16 -25.75
CA LYS A 81 -13.48 14.01 -26.63
C LYS A 81 -14.34 12.96 -25.92
N PRO A 82 -15.25 12.29 -26.62
CA PRO A 82 -16.06 11.24 -26.00
C PRO A 82 -15.12 10.18 -25.39
N LEU A 83 -15.33 9.90 -24.11
CA LEU A 83 -14.61 8.82 -23.43
C LEU A 83 -15.03 7.49 -24.07
N THR A 84 -14.08 6.72 -24.52
CA THR A 84 -14.32 5.33 -24.95
C THR A 84 -14.71 4.53 -23.72
N VAL A 85 -15.98 4.18 -23.62
CA VAL A 85 -16.46 3.29 -22.55
C VAL A 85 -16.16 1.87 -22.97
N ILE A 86 -15.17 1.25 -22.34
CA ILE A 86 -14.90 -0.18 -22.50
C ILE A 86 -15.82 -0.91 -21.51
N SER A 87 -16.89 -1.48 -22.02
CA SER A 87 -17.75 -2.37 -21.24
C SER A 87 -17.11 -3.76 -21.26
N SER A 88 -16.63 -4.25 -20.13
CA SER A 88 -16.31 -5.68 -19.99
C SER A 88 -17.63 -6.44 -19.83
N ALA A 89 -18.16 -6.93 -20.95
CA ALA A 89 -19.30 -7.84 -20.93
C ALA A 89 -18.90 -9.11 -20.18
N GLY A 90 -19.39 -9.28 -18.95
CA GLY A 90 -19.20 -10.50 -18.18
C GLY A 90 -19.07 -10.35 -16.67
N ILE A 91 -18.84 -9.17 -16.15
CA ILE A 91 -18.87 -8.96 -14.69
C ILE A 91 -20.16 -8.22 -14.30
N THR A 92 -21.28 -8.78 -14.60
CA THR A 92 -22.51 -8.45 -13.87
C THR A 92 -22.47 -9.17 -12.52
N ARG A 93 -21.65 -8.67 -11.59
CA ARG A 93 -22.00 -8.86 -10.19
C ARG A 93 -23.32 -8.12 -10.01
N SER A 94 -24.38 -8.88 -9.88
CA SER A 94 -25.61 -8.39 -9.31
C SER A 94 -25.25 -7.77 -7.95
N LEU A 95 -25.00 -6.47 -7.95
CA LEU A 95 -24.91 -5.68 -6.73
C LEU A 95 -26.35 -5.71 -6.20
N ASN A 96 -26.63 -6.70 -5.37
CA ASN A 96 -27.84 -6.70 -4.57
C ASN A 96 -27.88 -5.38 -3.80
N LYS A 97 -28.66 -4.43 -4.30
CA LYS A 97 -28.84 -3.09 -3.72
C LYS A 97 -29.33 -3.14 -2.26
N GLY A 98 -29.68 -4.32 -1.76
CA GLY A 98 -30.08 -4.57 -0.39
C GLY A 98 -28.97 -4.98 0.59
N ALA A 99 -27.84 -5.49 0.11
CA ALA A 99 -26.79 -6.03 0.97
C ALA A 99 -25.79 -4.98 1.47
N CYS A 100 -25.74 -3.81 0.84
CA CYS A 100 -24.74 -2.77 1.16
C CYS A 100 -25.16 -1.83 2.30
N ARG A 101 -26.27 -2.09 3.00
CA ARG A 101 -26.77 -1.23 4.10
C ARG A 101 -26.57 -1.77 5.51
N LYS A 102 -26.01 -2.93 5.70
CA LYS A 102 -25.50 -3.27 7.02
C LYS A 102 -24.24 -2.43 7.25
N LYS A 103 -24.32 -1.40 8.10
CA LYS A 103 -23.14 -0.88 8.76
C LYS A 103 -22.43 -2.09 9.36
N LEU A 104 -21.33 -2.52 8.74
CA LEU A 104 -20.45 -3.48 9.40
C LEU A 104 -20.01 -2.79 10.67
N ASP A 105 -20.34 -3.37 11.81
CA ASP A 105 -19.82 -2.90 13.07
C ASP A 105 -18.33 -3.18 13.03
N ILE A 106 -17.53 -2.12 13.11
CA ILE A 106 -16.06 -2.16 13.10
C ILE A 106 -15.54 -3.16 14.17
N ARG A 107 -16.33 -3.39 15.20
CA ARG A 107 -16.03 -4.33 16.28
C ARG A 107 -16.15 -5.80 15.88
N GLU A 108 -16.91 -6.12 14.82
CA GLU A 108 -17.12 -7.49 14.35
C GLU A 108 -16.12 -7.94 13.29
N ASN A 109 -15.34 -7.01 12.71
CA ASN A 109 -14.36 -7.34 11.67
C ASN A 109 -12.93 -7.06 12.15
N PRO A 110 -12.19 -8.08 12.59
CA PRO A 110 -10.82 -7.91 13.09
C PRO A 110 -9.85 -7.38 12.05
N PHE A 111 -10.18 -7.47 10.74
CA PHE A 111 -9.36 -6.92 9.67
C PHE A 111 -9.45 -5.39 9.57
N LEU A 112 -10.54 -4.77 10.05
CA LEU A 112 -10.71 -3.31 10.04
C LEU A 112 -9.92 -2.62 11.17
N LEU A 113 -9.51 -3.36 12.19
CA LEU A 113 -8.73 -2.84 13.32
C LEU A 113 -7.21 -2.86 13.07
N ARG A 114 -6.74 -3.40 11.94
CA ARG A 114 -5.33 -3.36 11.54
C ARG A 114 -4.99 -2.03 10.89
N ALA A 115 -5.11 -0.97 11.64
CA ALA A 115 -5.10 0.29 10.94
C ALA A 115 -3.77 0.93 11.14
N ILE A 116 -2.90 1.05 11.49
CA ILE A 116 -1.68 1.89 11.50
C ILE A 116 -0.59 1.16 12.28
N HIS A 117 0.34 0.60 11.55
CA HIS A 117 1.56 0.09 12.16
C HIS A 117 2.34 1.26 12.75
N GLU A 118 2.94 1.02 13.90
CA GLU A 118 3.85 1.95 14.54
C GLU A 118 5.01 2.28 13.57
N GLU A 119 5.44 3.51 13.59
CA GLU A 119 6.61 3.92 12.83
C GLU A 119 7.83 3.13 13.34
N TYR A 120 8.56 2.53 12.40
CA TYR A 120 9.81 1.86 12.72
C TYR A 120 10.82 2.88 13.27
N HIS A 121 11.59 2.45 14.27
CA HIS A 121 12.76 3.23 14.64
C HIS A 121 13.73 3.27 13.44
N PRO A 122 14.37 4.40 13.12
CA PRO A 122 15.21 4.53 11.91
C PRO A 122 16.27 3.45 11.74
N TYR A 123 16.86 2.99 12.82
CA TYR A 123 17.85 1.89 12.76
C TYR A 123 17.20 0.52 12.50
N GLU A 124 16.01 0.30 13.01
CA GLU A 124 15.23 -0.93 12.78
C GLU A 124 14.77 -1.01 11.32
N GLU A 125 14.37 0.11 10.74
CA GLU A 125 14.02 0.23 9.33
C GLU A 125 15.21 -0.14 8.44
N VAL A 126 16.38 0.45 8.67
CA VAL A 126 17.62 0.14 7.92
C VAL A 126 18.00 -1.32 8.09
N TYR A 127 17.95 -1.84 9.30
CA TYR A 127 18.28 -3.25 9.59
C TYR A 127 17.34 -4.21 8.86
N SER A 128 16.04 -3.93 8.89
CA SER A 128 15.02 -4.73 8.21
C SER A 128 15.18 -4.70 6.70
N ALA A 129 15.52 -3.54 6.13
CA ALA A 129 15.82 -3.40 4.71
C ALA A 129 17.03 -4.24 4.29
N LEU A 130 18.13 -4.15 5.04
CA LEU A 130 19.34 -4.92 4.76
C LEU A 130 19.10 -6.44 4.87
N LYS A 131 18.37 -6.85 5.92
CA LYS A 131 17.98 -8.24 6.12
C LYS A 131 17.15 -8.77 4.96
N LEU A 132 16.11 -8.03 4.55
CA LEU A 132 15.25 -8.39 3.43
C LEU A 132 16.03 -8.49 2.12
N GLY A 133 16.87 -7.50 1.81
CA GLY A 133 17.70 -7.49 0.62
C GLY A 133 18.64 -8.70 0.56
N LEU A 134 19.31 -9.01 1.66
CA LEU A 134 20.22 -10.15 1.74
C LEU A 134 19.49 -11.48 1.63
N SER A 135 18.37 -11.65 2.34
CA SER A 135 17.54 -12.85 2.28
C SER A 135 17.06 -13.14 0.86
N ASP A 136 16.54 -12.12 0.19
CA ASP A 136 16.04 -12.26 -1.17
C ASP A 136 17.17 -12.54 -2.18
N TYR A 137 18.32 -11.91 -2.02
CA TYR A 137 19.47 -12.17 -2.86
C TYR A 137 19.93 -13.64 -2.76
N VAL A 138 20.07 -14.14 -1.55
CA VAL A 138 20.45 -15.54 -1.30
C VAL A 138 19.42 -16.51 -1.86
N ARG A 139 18.16 -16.27 -1.59
CA ARG A 139 17.04 -17.11 -2.04
C ARG A 139 16.88 -17.12 -3.56
N LYS A 140 16.92 -15.95 -4.20
CA LYS A 140 16.70 -15.81 -5.65
C LYS A 140 17.85 -16.37 -6.48
N ASN A 141 19.04 -16.44 -5.91
CA ASN A 141 20.21 -17.07 -6.56
C ASN A 141 20.37 -18.54 -6.17
N ASP A 142 19.42 -19.13 -5.44
CA ASP A 142 19.47 -20.53 -4.97
C ASP A 142 20.75 -20.88 -4.18
N PHE A 143 21.28 -19.90 -3.46
CA PHE A 143 22.42 -20.12 -2.58
C PHE A 143 21.95 -20.80 -1.29
N ARG A 144 22.63 -21.91 -0.94
CA ARG A 144 22.30 -22.69 0.27
C ARG A 144 23.29 -22.46 1.41
N LYS A 145 24.39 -21.83 1.14
CA LYS A 145 25.47 -21.58 2.12
C LYS A 145 26.09 -20.24 1.85
N VAL A 146 26.42 -19.56 2.91
CA VAL A 146 27.15 -18.29 2.90
C VAL A 146 28.45 -18.47 3.68
N VAL A 147 29.53 -17.88 3.20
CA VAL A 147 30.83 -17.90 3.88
C VAL A 147 31.22 -16.46 4.16
N ILE A 148 31.56 -16.18 5.40
CA ILE A 148 31.91 -14.84 5.87
C ILE A 148 33.29 -14.88 6.54
N GLY A 149 34.20 -13.98 6.13
CA GLY A 149 35.48 -13.76 6.81
C GLY A 149 35.27 -12.83 8.01
N ILE A 150 35.47 -13.35 9.21
CA ILE A 150 35.35 -12.56 10.44
C ILE A 150 36.73 -12.06 10.84
N SER A 151 36.94 -10.74 10.76
CA SER A 151 38.19 -10.06 11.12
C SER A 151 38.31 -9.72 12.62
N GLY A 152 37.23 -9.90 13.38
CA GLY A 152 37.13 -9.45 14.77
C GLY A 152 36.72 -7.99 14.94
N GLY A 153 36.52 -7.23 13.84
CA GLY A 153 36.01 -5.87 13.86
C GLY A 153 34.47 -5.82 13.87
N ILE A 154 33.91 -4.65 14.22
CA ILE A 154 32.47 -4.43 14.33
C ILE A 154 31.73 -4.65 13.00
N ASP A 155 32.33 -4.27 11.88
CA ASP A 155 31.72 -4.40 10.55
C ASP A 155 31.49 -5.87 10.19
N SER A 156 32.52 -6.72 10.41
CA SER A 156 32.38 -8.16 10.16
C SER A 156 31.43 -8.84 11.13
N ALA A 157 31.33 -8.36 12.37
CA ALA A 157 30.36 -8.84 13.34
C ALA A 157 28.93 -8.49 12.92
N LEU A 158 28.68 -7.24 12.51
CA LEU A 158 27.37 -6.81 12.01
C LEU A 158 26.95 -7.59 10.75
N THR A 159 27.86 -7.74 9.79
CA THR A 159 27.62 -8.53 8.58
C THR A 159 27.24 -9.98 8.90
N THR A 160 27.91 -10.57 9.87
CA THR A 160 27.62 -11.94 10.31
C THR A 160 26.25 -12.02 10.98
N THR A 161 25.90 -11.06 11.83
CA THR A 161 24.59 -11.01 12.49
C THR A 161 23.48 -10.89 11.45
N LEU A 162 23.62 -9.96 10.50
CA LEU A 162 22.66 -9.79 9.39
C LEU A 162 22.50 -11.08 8.58
N ALA A 163 23.59 -11.77 8.29
CA ALA A 163 23.53 -13.01 7.53
C ALA A 163 22.82 -14.14 8.30
N VAL A 164 23.05 -14.24 9.61
CA VAL A 164 22.37 -15.23 10.47
C VAL A 164 20.86 -14.93 10.56
N ASP A 165 20.49 -13.66 10.67
CA ASP A 165 19.09 -13.28 10.76
C ASP A 165 18.33 -13.34 9.42
N ALA A 166 19.07 -13.31 8.29
CA ALA A 166 18.47 -13.30 6.95
C ALA A 166 18.30 -14.71 6.35
N ILE A 167 19.08 -15.70 6.80
CA ILE A 167 19.14 -17.05 6.24
C ILE A 167 18.57 -18.08 7.20
#